data_a64b4d67403b7fe62ffe1a26103a26b0
#
_entry.id   a64b4d67403b7fe62ffe1a26103a26b0
#
_cell.length_a   1.000
_cell.length_b   1.000
_cell.length_c   1.000
_cell.angle_alpha   90.00
_cell.angle_beta   90.00
_cell.angle_gamma   90.00
#
_symmetry.space_group_name_H-M   'P 1'
#
loop_
_entity.id
_entity.type
_entity.pdbx_description
1 polymer ?
#
loop_
_entity_poly.entity_id
_entity_poly.type
_entity_poly.pdbx_seq_one_letter_code
_entity_poly.pdbx_strand_id
1 'polypeptide(L)'
;ICACLVGSEMCIRDSYKVIESGDADIIIGTHALIQEKVNYNNLTLVVTDEQHRFGVRQREAISEKGEHPHIMVMSATPIPRTLAIIMYGDLDISVIDELPANRLPIANCVVGTDYRPNAYDFMTKQIAKGRQVYVICPTVEYSEAVEGENVIEYAEKLKRIMPVSVNIEFLHGRMKPAEKNEIMDRFANNQIQILVSTTVVEVGVNVPNATVMMVENAERFGLAQLHQLRGRVGRGLSLIHISEP
;
A
#
# COMPACT_ATOMS: atom_id res chain seq x y z
N ILE A 1 22.28 9.54 -1.14
CA ILE A 1 22.70 8.12 -0.98
C ILE A 1 21.56 7.33 -0.36
N CYS A 2 21.06 6.38 -1.10
CA CYS A 2 20.06 5.43 -0.57
C CYS A 2 20.84 4.38 0.25
N ALA A 3 20.88 4.52 1.56
CA ALA A 3 21.42 3.50 2.45
C ALA A 3 20.36 2.39 2.56
N CYS A 4 20.45 1.38 1.69
CA CYS A 4 19.56 0.24 1.73
C CYS A 4 19.99 -0.66 2.91
N LEU A 5 19.29 -0.56 4.05
CA LEU A 5 19.53 -1.41 5.23
C LEU A 5 18.98 -2.85 5.03
N VAL A 6 18.75 -3.25 3.78
CA VAL A 6 18.41 -4.61 3.36
C VAL A 6 19.60 -5.17 2.60
N GLY A 7 20.50 -5.85 3.32
CA GLY A 7 21.70 -6.43 2.74
C GLY A 7 22.37 -7.39 3.71
N SER A 8 23.55 -7.90 3.35
CA SER A 8 24.39 -8.65 4.29
C SER A 8 24.76 -7.77 5.49
N GLU A 9 25.09 -8.37 6.62
CA GLU A 9 25.51 -7.62 7.84
C GLU A 9 26.66 -6.63 7.57
N MET A 10 27.49 -6.93 6.58
CA MET A 10 28.59 -6.06 6.15
C MET A 10 28.06 -4.78 5.50
N CYS A 11 27.08 -4.87 4.59
CA CYS A 11 26.47 -3.69 3.94
C CYS A 11 25.75 -2.79 4.95
N ILE A 12 25.09 -3.39 5.94
CA ILE A 12 24.40 -2.65 7.01
C ILE A 12 25.41 -1.88 7.87
N ARG A 13 26.52 -2.52 8.23
CA ARG A 13 27.58 -1.90 9.04
C ARG A 13 28.28 -0.75 8.31
N ASP A 14 28.49 -0.89 7.01
CA ASP A 14 29.10 0.19 6.21
C ASP A 14 28.12 1.36 6.05
N SER A 15 26.82 1.10 5.89
CA SER A 15 25.82 2.16 5.90
C SER A 15 25.80 2.95 7.22
N TYR A 16 25.94 2.28 8.36
CA TYR A 16 25.99 2.97 9.66
C TYR A 16 27.21 3.89 9.77
N LYS A 17 28.39 3.48 9.27
CA LYS A 17 29.59 4.33 9.25
C LYS A 17 29.40 5.59 8.42
N VAL A 18 28.78 5.45 7.24
CA VAL A 18 28.50 6.58 6.35
C VAL A 18 27.51 7.57 6.98
N ILE A 19 26.54 7.09 7.76
CA ILE A 19 25.61 7.92 8.52
C ILE A 19 26.34 8.66 9.65
N GLU A 20 27.16 7.93 10.39
CA GLU A 20 27.91 8.47 11.56
C GLU A 20 29.01 9.46 11.13
N SER A 21 29.68 9.24 10.00
CA SER A 21 30.69 10.17 9.46
C SER A 21 30.09 11.46 8.89
N GLY A 22 28.79 11.46 8.55
CA GLY A 22 28.14 12.59 7.91
C GLY A 22 28.37 12.69 6.40
N ASP A 23 28.87 11.61 5.76
CA ASP A 23 29.09 11.56 4.32
C ASP A 23 27.78 11.39 3.53
N ALA A 24 26.65 11.19 4.20
CA ALA A 24 25.32 11.07 3.62
C ALA A 24 24.45 12.28 3.98
N ASP A 25 24.06 13.08 3.00
CA ASP A 25 23.14 14.22 3.18
C ASP A 25 21.68 13.78 3.33
N ILE A 26 21.26 12.72 2.63
CA ILE A 26 19.91 12.20 2.63
C ILE A 26 19.95 10.69 2.89
N ILE A 27 19.24 10.27 3.93
CA ILE A 27 19.17 8.87 4.35
C ILE A 27 17.71 8.41 4.23
N ILE A 28 17.47 7.37 3.43
CA ILE A 28 16.15 6.80 3.21
C ILE A 28 16.15 5.36 3.71
N GLY A 29 15.19 5.01 4.54
CA GLY A 29 15.07 3.66 5.07
C GLY A 29 13.76 3.42 5.81
N THR A 30 13.67 2.26 6.43
CA THR A 30 12.52 1.85 7.24
C THR A 30 12.74 2.22 8.71
N HIS A 31 11.88 1.69 9.60
CA HIS A 31 12.04 1.80 11.06
C HIS A 31 13.43 1.36 11.58
N ALA A 32 14.23 0.68 10.79
CA ALA A 32 15.60 0.32 11.14
C ALA A 32 16.49 1.56 11.40
N LEU A 33 16.17 2.72 10.79
CA LEU A 33 16.86 3.98 11.02
C LEU A 33 16.64 4.55 12.45
N ILE A 34 15.60 4.11 13.14
CA ILE A 34 15.27 4.58 14.49
C ILE A 34 16.01 3.79 15.59
N GLN A 35 16.61 2.64 15.22
CA GLN A 35 17.30 1.79 16.20
C GLN A 35 18.43 2.54 16.91
N GLU A 36 18.67 2.20 18.18
CA GLU A 36 19.71 2.81 19.02
C GLU A 36 21.10 2.80 18.39
N LYS A 37 21.39 1.76 17.60
CA LYS A 37 22.68 1.55 16.93
C LYS A 37 23.00 2.55 15.82
N VAL A 38 22.00 3.33 15.36
CA VAL A 38 22.20 4.31 14.31
C VAL A 38 22.51 5.65 14.94
N ASN A 39 23.73 6.12 14.77
CA ASN A 39 24.19 7.43 15.21
C ASN A 39 24.22 8.38 14.01
N TYR A 40 23.64 9.55 14.17
CA TYR A 40 23.63 10.59 13.15
C TYR A 40 24.66 11.66 13.51
N ASN A 41 25.45 12.11 12.53
CA ASN A 41 26.40 13.19 12.76
C ASN A 41 25.68 14.53 13.01
N ASN A 42 24.73 14.88 12.15
CA ASN A 42 23.94 16.11 12.26
C ASN A 42 22.54 15.89 11.67
N LEU A 43 21.60 15.41 12.47
CA LEU A 43 20.23 15.17 12.04
C LEU A 43 19.41 16.45 12.17
N THR A 44 19.09 17.11 11.06
CA THR A 44 18.36 18.39 11.03
C THR A 44 16.89 18.23 10.65
N LEU A 45 16.54 17.26 9.80
CA LEU A 45 15.18 17.04 9.33
C LEU A 45 14.85 15.55 9.32
N VAL A 46 13.71 15.21 9.88
CA VAL A 46 13.12 13.87 9.83
C VAL A 46 11.78 13.94 9.12
N VAL A 47 11.62 13.13 8.09
CA VAL A 47 10.34 12.96 7.39
C VAL A 47 9.84 11.54 7.57
N THR A 48 8.68 11.37 8.17
CA THR A 48 8.04 10.06 8.36
C THR A 48 6.75 9.97 7.56
N ASP A 49 6.63 8.91 6.76
CA ASP A 49 5.42 8.60 6.00
C ASP A 49 4.61 7.51 6.72
N GLU A 50 3.28 7.54 6.57
CA GLU A 50 2.34 6.57 7.14
C GLU A 50 2.53 6.37 8.65
N GLN A 51 2.58 7.45 9.40
CA GLN A 51 2.94 7.46 10.82
C GLN A 51 2.04 6.62 11.72
N HIS A 52 0.83 6.26 11.32
CA HIS A 52 -0.03 5.36 12.13
C HIS A 52 0.64 4.02 12.43
N ARG A 53 1.70 3.66 11.71
CA ARG A 53 2.54 2.48 11.95
C ARG A 53 3.64 2.71 12.99
N PHE A 54 3.85 3.96 13.42
CA PHE A 54 4.88 4.33 14.42
C PHE A 54 4.22 4.62 15.77
N GLY A 55 4.68 3.95 16.81
CA GLY A 55 4.25 4.23 18.18
C GLY A 55 4.84 5.55 18.74
N VAL A 56 4.26 6.07 19.83
CA VAL A 56 4.75 7.28 20.52
C VAL A 56 6.22 7.17 20.87
N ARG A 57 6.65 6.02 21.41
CA ARG A 57 8.06 5.76 21.78
C ARG A 57 9.04 5.87 20.61
N GLN A 58 8.63 5.53 19.40
CA GLN A 58 9.49 5.61 18.23
C GLN A 58 9.68 7.06 17.76
N ARG A 59 8.69 7.91 18.01
CA ARG A 59 8.79 9.36 17.75
C ARG A 59 9.75 10.03 18.73
N GLU A 60 9.62 9.72 20.01
CA GLU A 60 10.53 10.19 21.05
C GLU A 60 11.97 9.76 20.72
N ALA A 61 12.18 8.48 20.41
CA ALA A 61 13.49 7.94 20.07
C ALA A 61 14.16 8.63 18.86
N ILE A 62 13.38 9.10 17.86
CA ILE A 62 13.96 9.79 16.71
C ILE A 62 14.24 11.26 17.02
N SER A 63 13.44 11.89 17.88
CA SER A 63 13.66 13.26 18.36
C SER A 63 14.95 13.38 19.18
N GLU A 64 15.32 12.32 19.89
CA GLU A 64 16.52 12.26 20.73
C GLU A 64 17.82 12.02 19.94
N LYS A 65 17.71 11.67 18.63
CA LYS A 65 18.89 11.36 17.80
C LYS A 65 19.59 12.59 17.20
N GLY A 66 19.08 13.78 17.43
CA GLY A 66 19.69 15.03 16.97
C GLY A 66 19.48 16.18 17.94
N GLU A 67 20.22 17.27 17.78
CA GLU A 67 19.99 18.50 18.53
C GLU A 67 18.77 19.24 17.96
N HIS A 68 17.55 18.86 18.43
CA HIS A 68 16.27 19.47 18.00
C HIS A 68 15.99 19.36 16.48
N PRO A 69 15.93 18.14 15.89
CA PRO A 69 15.62 17.99 14.49
C PRO A 69 14.18 18.46 14.19
N HIS A 70 13.99 19.08 13.05
CA HIS A 70 12.64 19.35 12.53
C HIS A 70 11.95 18.02 12.17
N ILE A 71 10.71 17.83 12.64
CA ILE A 71 9.98 16.58 12.41
C ILE A 71 8.77 16.88 11.52
N MET A 72 8.74 16.26 10.35
CA MET A 72 7.61 16.29 9.43
C MET A 72 6.97 14.92 9.39
N VAL A 73 5.67 14.88 9.63
CA VAL A 73 4.85 13.67 9.66
C VAL A 73 3.84 13.73 8.53
N MET A 74 3.80 12.68 7.72
CA MET A 74 2.84 12.58 6.63
C MET A 74 1.89 11.41 6.88
N SER A 75 0.64 11.55 6.45
CA SER A 75 -0.35 10.49 6.42
C SER A 75 -1.31 10.68 5.25
N ALA A 76 -1.55 9.61 4.51
CA ALA A 76 -2.56 9.59 3.45
C ALA A 76 -3.98 9.33 3.99
N THR A 77 -4.12 8.95 5.26
CA THR A 77 -5.43 8.76 5.88
C THR A 77 -5.99 10.10 6.36
N PRO A 78 -7.25 10.44 6.03
CA PRO A 78 -7.86 11.66 6.52
C PRO A 78 -8.05 11.57 8.04
N ILE A 79 -7.24 12.32 8.77
CA ILE A 79 -7.35 12.46 10.23
C ILE A 79 -8.11 13.75 10.50
N PRO A 80 -9.25 13.71 11.20
CA PRO A 80 -9.94 14.93 11.59
C PRO A 80 -9.01 15.88 12.33
N ARG A 81 -9.05 17.18 12.01
CA ARG A 81 -8.13 18.17 12.58
C ARG A 81 -8.12 18.15 14.12
N THR A 82 -9.27 17.97 14.73
CA THR A 82 -9.40 17.86 16.19
C THR A 82 -8.66 16.65 16.76
N LEU A 83 -8.75 15.50 16.08
CA LEU A 83 -8.03 14.29 16.47
C LEU A 83 -6.53 14.45 16.25
N ALA A 84 -6.12 15.10 15.18
CA ALA A 84 -4.72 15.38 14.91
C ALA A 84 -4.11 16.27 15.99
N ILE A 85 -4.81 17.32 16.45
CA ILE A 85 -4.37 18.18 17.57
C ILE A 85 -4.23 17.37 18.86
N ILE A 86 -5.17 16.47 19.16
CA ILE A 86 -5.12 15.62 20.34
C ILE A 86 -3.95 14.63 20.30
N MET A 87 -3.68 14.06 19.12
CA MET A 87 -2.64 13.04 18.93
C MET A 87 -1.23 13.62 18.81
N TYR A 88 -1.11 14.82 18.28
CA TYR A 88 0.18 15.42 17.89
C TYR A 88 0.50 16.74 18.61
N GLY A 89 -0.43 17.24 19.44
CA GLY A 89 -0.29 18.37 20.35
C GLY A 89 0.49 19.59 19.83
N ASP A 90 1.78 19.45 19.74
CA ASP A 90 2.72 20.53 19.45
C ASP A 90 3.09 20.68 17.97
N LEU A 91 2.46 19.91 17.05
CA LEU A 91 2.75 19.97 15.63
C LEU A 91 1.75 20.89 14.90
N ASP A 92 2.28 21.73 14.02
CA ASP A 92 1.49 22.48 13.04
C ASP A 92 0.89 21.55 11.99
N ILE A 93 -0.38 21.76 11.63
CA ILE A 93 -1.09 20.91 10.70
C ILE A 93 -1.23 21.61 9.35
N SER A 94 -0.65 20.99 8.32
CA SER A 94 -0.86 21.37 6.93
C SER A 94 -1.73 20.34 6.22
N VAL A 95 -2.77 20.78 5.54
CA VAL A 95 -3.71 19.92 4.81
C VAL A 95 -3.50 20.12 3.32
N ILE A 96 -3.28 19.02 2.58
CA ILE A 96 -3.28 19.00 1.12
C ILE A 96 -4.69 18.58 0.69
N ASP A 97 -5.50 19.51 0.23
CA ASP A 97 -6.91 19.33 -0.14
C ASP A 97 -7.14 19.32 -1.66
N GLU A 98 -6.11 19.58 -2.43
CA GLU A 98 -6.15 19.52 -3.89
C GLU A 98 -5.67 18.20 -4.45
N LEU A 99 -6.33 17.72 -5.49
CA LEU A 99 -5.88 16.57 -6.26
C LEU A 99 -4.90 17.00 -7.35
N PRO A 100 -3.89 16.16 -7.71
CA PRO A 100 -3.05 16.42 -8.86
C PRO A 100 -3.89 16.65 -10.13
N ALA A 101 -3.51 17.60 -10.96
CA ALA A 101 -4.27 18.08 -12.13
C ALA A 101 -4.70 16.97 -13.11
N ASN A 102 -3.97 15.86 -13.16
CA ASN A 102 -4.23 14.75 -14.08
C ASN A 102 -4.93 13.56 -13.40
N ARG A 103 -5.38 13.69 -12.15
CA ARG A 103 -6.05 12.60 -11.44
C ARG A 103 -7.55 12.63 -11.71
N LEU A 104 -8.05 11.58 -12.33
CA LEU A 104 -9.48 11.43 -12.58
C LEU A 104 -10.24 11.01 -11.31
N PRO A 105 -11.50 11.45 -11.15
CA PRO A 105 -12.33 11.04 -10.02
C PRO A 105 -12.61 9.54 -10.08
N ILE A 106 -12.58 8.89 -8.91
CA ILE A 106 -12.89 7.47 -8.74
C ILE A 106 -14.41 7.34 -8.54
N ALA A 107 -15.07 6.58 -9.40
CA ALA A 107 -16.44 6.17 -9.17
C ALA A 107 -16.44 4.98 -8.19
N ASN A 108 -17.20 5.10 -7.11
CA ASN A 108 -17.34 4.04 -6.10
C ASN A 108 -18.78 3.52 -6.13
N CYS A 109 -18.95 2.21 -5.99
CA CYS A 109 -20.25 1.60 -5.71
C CYS A 109 -20.10 0.54 -4.62
N VAL A 110 -21.13 0.40 -3.80
CA VAL A 110 -21.26 -0.66 -2.80
C VAL A 110 -22.45 -1.50 -3.23
N VAL A 111 -22.24 -2.80 -3.39
CA VAL A 111 -23.22 -3.73 -3.96
C VAL A 111 -23.24 -5.02 -3.17
N GLY A 112 -24.33 -5.77 -3.25
CA GLY A 112 -24.43 -7.10 -2.65
C GLY A 112 -23.82 -8.18 -3.54
N THR A 113 -23.67 -9.38 -3.00
CA THR A 113 -23.10 -10.56 -3.68
C THR A 113 -23.88 -11.00 -4.92
N ASP A 114 -25.14 -10.65 -5.01
CA ASP A 114 -26.02 -10.86 -6.18
C ASP A 114 -25.58 -10.03 -7.41
N TYR A 115 -24.85 -8.96 -7.19
CA TYR A 115 -24.30 -8.11 -8.25
C TYR A 115 -23.03 -8.67 -8.92
N ARG A 116 -22.39 -9.70 -8.36
CA ARG A 116 -21.15 -10.30 -8.86
C ARG A 116 -21.14 -10.59 -10.37
N PRO A 117 -22.19 -11.14 -10.99
CA PRO A 117 -22.20 -11.37 -12.44
C PRO A 117 -21.99 -10.07 -13.24
N ASN A 118 -22.65 -8.97 -12.82
CA ASN A 118 -22.48 -7.67 -13.45
C ASN A 118 -21.08 -7.09 -13.26
N ALA A 119 -20.49 -7.30 -12.07
CA ALA A 119 -19.13 -6.90 -11.77
C ALA A 119 -18.11 -7.65 -12.64
N TYR A 120 -18.28 -8.95 -12.84
CA TYR A 120 -17.43 -9.77 -13.71
C TYR A 120 -17.54 -9.36 -15.19
N ASP A 121 -18.74 -9.10 -15.67
CA ASP A 121 -18.97 -8.56 -17.01
C ASP A 121 -18.29 -7.20 -17.20
N PHE A 122 -18.38 -6.34 -16.18
CA PHE A 122 -17.72 -5.05 -16.19
C PHE A 122 -16.19 -5.20 -16.24
N MET A 123 -15.61 -6.06 -15.38
CA MET A 123 -14.18 -6.36 -15.37
C MET A 123 -13.72 -6.86 -16.74
N THR A 124 -14.46 -7.80 -17.35
CA THR A 124 -14.17 -8.34 -18.68
C THR A 124 -14.15 -7.23 -19.75
N LYS A 125 -15.12 -6.31 -19.72
CA LYS A 125 -15.18 -5.16 -20.63
C LYS A 125 -13.99 -4.20 -20.43
N GLN A 126 -13.52 -4.03 -19.21
CA GLN A 126 -12.35 -3.19 -18.92
C GLN A 126 -11.05 -3.86 -19.39
N ILE A 127 -10.93 -5.17 -19.16
CA ILE A 127 -9.78 -5.97 -19.63
C ILE A 127 -9.69 -5.97 -21.16
N ALA A 128 -10.82 -6.09 -21.86
CA ALA A 128 -10.88 -5.98 -23.32
C ALA A 128 -10.38 -4.61 -23.86
N LYS A 129 -10.40 -3.57 -23.01
CA LYS A 129 -9.81 -2.25 -23.31
C LYS A 129 -8.33 -2.15 -22.92
N GLY A 130 -7.68 -3.27 -22.58
CA GLY A 130 -6.29 -3.33 -22.15
C GLY A 130 -6.04 -2.92 -20.71
N ARG A 131 -7.08 -2.78 -19.87
CA ARG A 131 -6.96 -2.36 -18.45
C ARG A 131 -6.77 -3.57 -17.55
N GLN A 132 -6.30 -3.29 -16.32
CA GLN A 132 -6.05 -4.32 -15.31
C GLN A 132 -6.94 -4.11 -14.08
N VAL A 133 -7.12 -5.18 -13.33
CA VAL A 133 -8.05 -5.26 -12.21
C VAL A 133 -7.34 -5.78 -10.97
N TYR A 134 -7.55 -5.12 -9.84
CA TYR A 134 -7.29 -5.68 -8.51
C TYR A 134 -8.56 -6.29 -7.95
N VAL A 135 -8.43 -7.47 -7.34
CA VAL A 135 -9.47 -8.07 -6.48
C VAL A 135 -8.87 -8.28 -5.10
N ILE A 136 -9.46 -7.66 -4.10
CA ILE A 136 -8.96 -7.71 -2.73
C ILE A 136 -9.87 -8.60 -1.90
N CYS A 137 -9.29 -9.63 -1.27
CA CYS A 137 -9.98 -10.53 -0.36
C CYS A 137 -9.44 -10.37 1.07
N PRO A 138 -10.27 -10.56 2.11
CA PRO A 138 -9.85 -10.33 3.49
C PRO A 138 -8.88 -11.38 4.03
N THR A 139 -8.90 -12.60 3.50
CA THR A 139 -8.11 -13.74 4.02
C THR A 139 -7.29 -14.44 2.94
N VAL A 140 -6.29 -15.22 3.37
CA VAL A 140 -5.42 -15.99 2.47
C VAL A 140 -6.01 -17.36 2.17
N GLU A 141 -6.52 -18.05 3.21
CA GLU A 141 -7.02 -19.42 3.17
C GLU A 141 -8.32 -19.52 3.95
N TYR A 142 -9.11 -20.54 3.62
CA TYR A 142 -10.31 -20.88 4.38
C TYR A 142 -9.94 -21.24 5.83
N SER A 143 -10.70 -20.72 6.77
CA SER A 143 -10.64 -21.06 8.18
C SER A 143 -12.08 -21.19 8.68
N GLU A 144 -12.41 -22.29 9.35
CA GLU A 144 -13.74 -22.49 9.94
C GLU A 144 -14.15 -21.38 10.92
N ALA A 145 -13.13 -20.67 11.46
CA ALA A 145 -13.33 -19.55 12.38
C ALA A 145 -13.55 -18.21 11.67
N VAL A 146 -13.36 -18.13 10.34
CA VAL A 146 -13.42 -16.88 9.59
C VAL A 146 -14.19 -17.11 8.29
N GLU A 147 -15.47 -16.77 8.30
CA GLU A 147 -16.28 -16.71 7.09
C GLU A 147 -15.77 -15.57 6.17
N GLY A 148 -15.63 -15.83 4.87
CA GLY A 148 -15.26 -14.84 3.88
C GLY A 148 -14.51 -15.44 2.71
N GLU A 149 -14.48 -14.70 1.59
CA GLU A 149 -13.76 -15.12 0.38
C GLU A 149 -12.24 -15.08 0.63
N ASN A 150 -11.57 -16.18 0.32
CA ASN A 150 -10.12 -16.26 0.42
C ASN A 150 -9.44 -16.07 -0.95
N VAL A 151 -8.19 -15.63 -0.93
CA VAL A 151 -7.46 -15.24 -2.14
C VAL A 151 -7.29 -16.39 -3.12
N ILE A 152 -6.96 -17.59 -2.63
CA ILE A 152 -6.62 -18.74 -3.48
C ILE A 152 -7.88 -19.27 -4.17
N GLU A 153 -8.93 -19.56 -3.38
CA GLU A 153 -10.19 -20.08 -3.91
C GLU A 153 -10.87 -19.07 -4.83
N TYR A 154 -10.78 -17.79 -4.48
CA TYR A 154 -11.37 -16.75 -5.31
C TYR A 154 -10.65 -16.62 -6.66
N ALA A 155 -9.33 -16.73 -6.69
CA ALA A 155 -8.56 -16.76 -7.93
C ALA A 155 -8.96 -17.96 -8.81
N GLU A 156 -9.11 -19.15 -8.22
CA GLU A 156 -9.55 -20.34 -8.93
C GLU A 156 -11.02 -20.23 -9.44
N LYS A 157 -11.88 -19.61 -8.64
CA LYS A 157 -13.27 -19.30 -9.04
C LYS A 157 -13.28 -18.35 -10.24
N LEU A 158 -12.49 -17.29 -10.22
CA LEU A 158 -12.39 -16.36 -11.34
C LEU A 158 -11.81 -17.01 -12.61
N LYS A 159 -10.80 -17.87 -12.49
CA LYS A 159 -10.27 -18.63 -13.64
C LYS A 159 -11.31 -19.50 -14.36
N ARG A 160 -12.32 -19.98 -13.62
CA ARG A 160 -13.43 -20.77 -14.20
C ARG A 160 -14.49 -19.91 -14.87
N ILE A 161 -14.67 -18.68 -14.44
CA ILE A 161 -15.74 -17.76 -14.89
C ILE A 161 -15.25 -16.86 -16.03
N MET A 162 -14.01 -16.39 -15.91
CA MET A 162 -13.43 -15.45 -16.89
C MET A 162 -13.03 -16.13 -18.20
N PRO A 163 -12.95 -15.39 -19.30
CA PRO A 163 -12.42 -15.92 -20.56
C PRO A 163 -11.00 -16.48 -20.40
N VAL A 164 -10.68 -17.57 -21.09
CA VAL A 164 -9.37 -18.24 -21.05
C VAL A 164 -8.19 -17.31 -21.42
N SER A 165 -8.47 -16.25 -22.16
CA SER A 165 -7.48 -15.23 -22.53
C SER A 165 -7.07 -14.29 -21.39
N VAL A 166 -7.77 -14.34 -20.25
CA VAL A 166 -7.50 -13.49 -19.09
C VAL A 166 -6.55 -14.19 -18.13
N ASN A 167 -5.34 -13.68 -17.99
CA ASN A 167 -4.38 -14.20 -17.03
C ASN A 167 -4.71 -13.69 -15.62
N ILE A 168 -4.93 -14.62 -14.71
CA ILE A 168 -5.29 -14.36 -13.32
C ILE A 168 -4.25 -14.99 -12.42
N GLU A 169 -3.69 -14.17 -11.54
CA GLU A 169 -2.74 -14.62 -10.52
C GLU A 169 -3.20 -14.15 -9.14
N PHE A 170 -2.65 -14.76 -8.12
CA PHE A 170 -2.91 -14.35 -6.74
C PHE A 170 -1.63 -13.98 -6.00
N LEU A 171 -1.77 -13.13 -4.98
CA LEU A 171 -0.66 -12.65 -4.17
C LEU A 171 -1.10 -12.51 -2.71
N HIS A 172 -0.29 -13.06 -1.80
CA HIS A 172 -0.56 -12.97 -0.36
C HIS A 172 0.70 -12.86 0.49
N GLY A 173 0.53 -12.48 1.76
CA GLY A 173 1.62 -12.18 2.69
C GLY A 173 2.60 -13.32 2.94
N ARG A 174 2.16 -14.58 2.87
CA ARG A 174 2.97 -15.77 3.16
C ARG A 174 3.89 -16.22 2.02
N MET A 175 3.73 -15.66 0.81
CA MET A 175 4.61 -15.97 -0.33
C MET A 175 6.02 -15.42 -0.10
N LYS A 176 7.01 -16.06 -0.72
CA LYS A 176 8.40 -15.60 -0.67
C LYS A 176 8.55 -14.22 -1.36
N PRO A 177 9.44 -13.35 -0.88
CA PRO A 177 9.62 -12.02 -1.47
C PRO A 177 9.95 -12.04 -2.97
N ALA A 178 10.79 -13.00 -3.42
CA ALA A 178 11.14 -13.14 -4.84
C ALA A 178 9.93 -13.45 -5.72
N GLU A 179 9.07 -14.36 -5.26
CA GLU A 179 7.84 -14.74 -5.96
C GLU A 179 6.84 -13.58 -6.03
N LYS A 180 6.68 -12.82 -4.91
CA LYS A 180 5.85 -11.62 -4.90
C LYS A 180 6.32 -10.59 -5.91
N ASN A 181 7.63 -10.36 -5.97
CA ASN A 181 8.22 -9.39 -6.90
C ASN A 181 8.01 -9.84 -8.34
N GLU A 182 8.20 -11.10 -8.65
CA GLU A 182 7.97 -11.66 -10.01
C GLU A 182 6.51 -11.46 -10.44
N ILE A 183 5.53 -11.79 -9.58
CA ILE A 183 4.11 -11.58 -9.87
C ILE A 183 3.80 -10.10 -10.09
N MET A 184 4.33 -9.23 -9.23
CA MET A 184 4.13 -7.79 -9.35
C MET A 184 4.76 -7.21 -10.63
N ASP A 185 5.94 -7.68 -11.02
CA ASP A 185 6.59 -7.28 -12.27
C ASP A 185 5.78 -7.73 -13.49
N ARG A 186 5.28 -8.96 -13.49
CA ARG A 186 4.39 -9.47 -14.53
C ARG A 186 3.07 -8.68 -14.60
N PHE A 187 2.53 -8.30 -13.47
CA PHE A 187 1.33 -7.46 -13.41
C PHE A 187 1.62 -6.05 -13.91
N ALA A 188 2.71 -5.43 -13.50
CA ALA A 188 3.11 -4.11 -13.98
C ALA A 188 3.36 -4.08 -15.51
N ASN A 189 3.88 -5.18 -16.07
CA ASN A 189 4.10 -5.36 -17.51
C ASN A 189 2.86 -5.85 -18.29
N ASN A 190 1.67 -5.80 -17.70
CA ASN A 190 0.40 -6.21 -18.29
C ASN A 190 0.34 -7.68 -18.77
N GLN A 191 1.16 -8.55 -18.22
CA GLN A 191 1.13 -9.99 -18.48
C GLN A 191 0.04 -10.70 -17.65
N ILE A 192 -0.42 -10.06 -16.58
CA ILE A 192 -1.53 -10.48 -15.72
C ILE A 192 -2.61 -9.42 -15.81
N GLN A 193 -3.86 -9.79 -16.07
CA GLN A 193 -4.97 -8.86 -16.19
C GLN A 193 -5.76 -8.72 -14.89
N ILE A 194 -5.83 -9.78 -14.08
CA ILE A 194 -6.48 -9.74 -12.76
C ILE A 194 -5.48 -10.21 -11.71
N LEU A 195 -5.27 -9.38 -10.71
CA LEU A 195 -4.48 -9.74 -9.52
C LEU A 195 -5.40 -9.86 -8.31
N VAL A 196 -5.57 -11.08 -7.82
CA VAL A 196 -6.33 -11.37 -6.58
C VAL A 196 -5.36 -11.29 -5.40
N SER A 197 -5.63 -10.47 -4.40
CA SER A 197 -4.68 -10.26 -3.32
C SER A 197 -5.36 -10.00 -1.98
N THR A 198 -4.61 -10.19 -0.90
CA THR A 198 -4.94 -9.59 0.40
C THR A 198 -4.48 -8.12 0.41
N THR A 199 -4.62 -7.43 1.55
CA THR A 199 -4.16 -6.05 1.76
C THR A 199 -2.65 -5.83 1.50
N VAL A 200 -1.89 -6.89 1.24
CA VAL A 200 -0.44 -6.84 0.93
C VAL A 200 -0.09 -5.99 -0.31
N VAL A 201 -1.06 -5.69 -1.18
CA VAL A 201 -0.91 -4.72 -2.29
C VAL A 201 -0.61 -3.29 -1.78
N GLU A 202 -0.59 -3.07 -0.47
CA GLU A 202 -0.12 -1.82 0.13
C GLU A 202 1.34 -1.49 -0.24
N VAL A 203 2.11 -2.45 -0.75
CA VAL A 203 3.53 -2.27 -1.06
C VAL A 203 3.73 -1.66 -2.44
N GLY A 204 3.89 -0.35 -2.46
CA GLY A 204 4.75 0.48 -3.30
C GLY A 204 4.75 0.39 -4.84
N VAL A 205 4.18 -0.60 -5.49
CA VAL A 205 4.20 -0.71 -6.95
C VAL A 205 3.08 0.10 -7.57
N ASN A 206 3.46 1.09 -8.36
CA ASN A 206 2.52 1.89 -9.13
C ASN A 206 2.19 1.18 -10.44
N VAL A 207 0.94 0.74 -10.60
CA VAL A 207 0.44 0.16 -11.85
C VAL A 207 -0.63 1.08 -12.44
N PRO A 208 -0.25 2.04 -13.29
CA PRO A 208 -1.17 3.06 -13.82
C PRO A 208 -2.34 2.47 -14.61
N ASN A 209 -2.12 1.28 -15.19
CA ASN A 209 -3.10 0.57 -16.00
C ASN A 209 -4.14 -0.20 -15.18
N ALA A 210 -3.91 -0.38 -13.87
CA ALA A 210 -4.88 -0.96 -12.95
C ALA A 210 -5.95 0.10 -12.58
N THR A 211 -7.07 0.05 -13.29
CA THR A 211 -8.13 1.07 -13.20
C THR A 211 -9.37 0.58 -12.46
N VAL A 212 -9.48 -0.70 -12.19
CA VAL A 212 -10.59 -1.31 -11.46
C VAL A 212 -10.07 -1.97 -10.19
N MET A 213 -10.80 -1.79 -9.10
CA MET A 213 -10.58 -2.51 -7.87
C MET A 213 -11.92 -3.04 -7.35
N MET A 214 -11.97 -4.32 -7.08
CA MET A 214 -13.07 -5.00 -6.42
C MET A 214 -12.61 -5.42 -5.03
N VAL A 215 -13.39 -5.12 -4.01
CA VAL A 215 -13.09 -5.50 -2.61
C VAL A 215 -14.20 -6.42 -2.12
N GLU A 216 -13.87 -7.67 -1.87
CA GLU A 216 -14.75 -8.67 -1.32
C GLU A 216 -14.85 -8.52 0.19
N ASN A 217 -16.06 -8.68 0.74
CA ASN A 217 -16.34 -8.54 2.16
C ASN A 217 -15.79 -7.21 2.73
N ALA A 218 -16.14 -6.10 2.08
CA ALA A 218 -15.61 -4.78 2.41
C ALA A 218 -15.87 -4.36 3.87
N GLU A 219 -16.91 -4.90 4.52
CA GLU A 219 -17.23 -4.70 5.93
C GLU A 219 -16.14 -5.18 6.90
N ARG A 220 -15.24 -6.05 6.43
CA ARG A 220 -14.11 -6.55 7.21
C ARG A 220 -12.87 -5.63 7.19
N PHE A 221 -12.91 -4.62 6.36
CA PHE A 221 -11.82 -3.65 6.22
C PHE A 221 -12.15 -2.38 6.98
N GLY A 222 -11.18 -1.85 7.70
CA GLY A 222 -11.30 -0.52 8.27
C GLY A 222 -11.39 0.57 7.20
N LEU A 223 -12.10 1.66 7.48
CA LEU A 223 -12.26 2.79 6.53
C LEU A 223 -10.92 3.33 6.04
N ALA A 224 -9.90 3.41 6.90
CA ALA A 224 -8.55 3.83 6.54
C ALA A 224 -7.92 2.89 5.51
N GLN A 225 -8.09 1.57 5.66
CA GLN A 225 -7.61 0.58 4.71
C GLN A 225 -8.32 0.69 3.36
N LEU A 226 -9.64 0.82 3.36
CA LEU A 226 -10.42 1.04 2.13
C LEU A 226 -9.99 2.32 1.42
N HIS A 227 -9.69 3.37 2.17
CA HIS A 227 -9.17 4.61 1.61
C HIS A 227 -7.78 4.43 0.97
N GLN A 228 -6.88 3.71 1.61
CA GLN A 228 -5.56 3.37 1.07
C GLN A 228 -5.67 2.50 -0.19
N LEU A 229 -6.52 1.46 -0.17
CA LEU A 229 -6.79 0.61 -1.33
C LEU A 229 -7.32 1.43 -2.50
N ARG A 230 -8.30 2.31 -2.25
CA ARG A 230 -8.81 3.23 -3.28
C ARG A 230 -7.70 4.08 -3.91
N GLY A 231 -6.71 4.49 -3.12
CA GLY A 231 -5.56 5.25 -3.60
C GLY A 231 -4.62 4.47 -4.52
N ARG A 232 -4.75 3.14 -4.63
CA ARG A 232 -3.93 2.28 -5.50
C ARG A 232 -4.42 2.24 -6.94
N VAL A 233 -5.69 2.53 -7.18
CA VAL A 233 -6.25 2.66 -8.52
C VAL A 233 -6.39 4.14 -8.88
N GLY A 234 -6.46 4.45 -10.16
CA GLY A 234 -6.67 5.81 -10.59
C GLY A 234 -5.47 6.69 -10.73
N ARG A 235 -4.34 6.11 -10.80
CA ARG A 235 -3.10 6.84 -11.07
C ARG A 235 -2.86 7.05 -12.57
N GLY A 236 -3.75 6.50 -13.42
CA GLY A 236 -3.76 6.63 -14.88
C GLY A 236 -5.12 7.08 -15.40
N LEU A 237 -5.49 6.64 -16.61
CA LEU A 237 -6.70 7.04 -17.31
C LEU A 237 -7.95 6.27 -16.83
N SER A 238 -8.84 6.91 -16.04
CA SER A 238 -10.20 6.44 -15.70
C SER A 238 -10.35 5.31 -14.64
N LEU A 239 -11.46 5.33 -13.88
CA LEU A 239 -11.57 4.65 -12.59
C LEU A 239 -12.95 4.14 -12.26
N ILE A 240 -13.01 2.90 -11.77
CA ILE A 240 -14.17 2.38 -11.03
C ILE A 240 -13.69 1.49 -9.91
N HIS A 241 -14.20 1.75 -8.69
CA HIS A 241 -14.02 0.94 -7.51
C HIS A 241 -15.36 0.27 -7.17
N ILE A 242 -15.37 -1.05 -7.03
CA ILE A 242 -16.52 -1.84 -6.62
C ILE A 242 -16.21 -2.43 -5.26
N SER A 243 -17.06 -2.14 -4.27
CA SER A 243 -16.99 -2.75 -2.94
C SER A 243 -18.25 -3.58 -2.71
N GLU A 244 -18.09 -4.78 -2.23
CA GLU A 244 -19.18 -5.62 -1.72
C GLU A 244 -19.23 -5.54 -0.20
N PRO A 245 -20.44 -5.42 0.40
CA PRO A 245 -20.60 -5.43 1.85
C PRO A 245 -20.37 -6.81 2.43
#